data_9ff413a68afc0c567dc0a19829d68ae8
#
_entry.id   9ff413a68afc0c567dc0a19829d68ae8
#
_cell.length_a   1.000
_cell.length_b   1.000
_cell.length_c   1.000
_cell.angle_alpha   90.00
_cell.angle_beta   90.00
_cell.angle_gamma   90.00
#
_symmetry.space_group_name_H-M   'P 1'
#
loop_
_entity.id
_entity.type
_entity.pdbx_description
1 polymer ?
#
loop_
_entity_poly.entity_id
_entity_poly.type
_entity_poly.pdbx_seq_one_letter_code
_entity_poly.pdbx_strand_id
1 'polypeptide(L)'
;GGSYEYDIQTGEERYVKDYIEPSDDGEARQVEPILIGDTEKEPAVARGWKTEIIFPQNDSKTKTIFKLFVRRQSDGKMFAGSAFAITSKYLGTAGHCLYNISNVEDSLKGWAGSILCVPAYRIDNNGNEVHPYGESYQVTSRMFAHEYWRHNSDYNYDYGVLELKNPISIGAMGFRQVDNSIM
;
A
#
# COMPACT_ATOMS: atom_id res chain seq x y z
N GLY A 1 18.37 2.29 11.60
CA GLY A 1 17.33 2.98 10.86
C GLY A 1 16.08 3.20 11.69
N GLY A 2 15.09 3.79 11.09
CA GLY A 2 13.83 4.07 11.73
C GLY A 2 12.73 4.37 10.73
N SER A 3 11.55 4.61 11.27
CA SER A 3 10.36 4.92 10.49
C SER A 3 9.72 6.20 11.01
N TYR A 4 9.03 6.90 10.13
CA TYR A 4 8.13 7.97 10.51
C TYR A 4 6.72 7.43 10.66
N GLU A 5 6.12 7.73 11.79
CA GLU A 5 4.72 7.48 12.10
C GLU A 5 3.93 8.78 11.90
N TYR A 6 2.81 8.68 11.22
CA TYR A 6 1.90 9.80 11.01
C TYR A 6 0.50 9.45 11.49
N ASP A 7 -0.04 10.28 12.36
CA ASP A 7 -1.42 10.18 12.83
C ASP A 7 -2.33 11.01 11.92
N ILE A 8 -3.26 10.35 11.22
CA ILE A 8 -4.17 11.02 10.28
C ILE A 8 -5.13 11.97 10.99
N GLN A 9 -5.53 11.68 12.22
CA GLN A 9 -6.51 12.51 12.95
C GLN A 9 -5.89 13.79 13.48
N THR A 10 -4.68 13.70 14.01
CA THR A 10 -4.00 14.84 14.64
C THR A 10 -3.09 15.60 13.67
N GLY A 11 -2.65 14.95 12.58
CA GLY A 11 -1.64 15.48 11.66
C GLY A 11 -0.23 15.48 12.27
N GLU A 12 -0.01 14.76 13.36
CA GLU A 12 1.29 14.67 14.00
C GLU A 12 2.17 13.60 13.36
N GLU A 13 3.41 13.95 13.10
CA GLU A 13 4.46 13.06 12.63
C GLU A 13 5.50 12.87 13.74
N ARG A 14 5.94 11.65 13.98
CA ARG A 14 7.03 11.35 14.90
C ARG A 14 7.97 10.29 14.35
N TYR A 15 9.24 10.36 14.74
CA TYR A 15 10.24 9.34 14.40
C TYR A 15 10.20 8.19 15.41
N VAL A 16 10.20 6.97 14.87
CA VAL A 16 10.27 5.72 15.64
C VAL A 16 11.52 4.96 15.19
N LYS A 17 12.44 4.73 16.10
CA LYS A 17 13.69 4.02 15.82
C LYS A 17 13.43 2.51 15.64
N ASP A 18 13.89 1.96 14.52
CA ASP A 18 13.90 0.51 14.28
C ASP A 18 15.09 -0.13 14.99
N TYR A 19 14.91 -1.36 15.41
CA TYR A 19 15.98 -2.15 16.04
C TYR A 19 16.66 -3.12 15.07
N ILE A 20 16.12 -3.28 13.86
CA ILE A 20 16.60 -4.19 12.83
C ILE A 20 16.90 -3.37 11.59
N GLU A 21 18.15 -3.38 11.14
CA GLU A 21 18.52 -2.81 9.85
C GLU A 21 18.14 -3.80 8.74
N PRO A 22 17.46 -3.34 7.67
CA PRO A 22 17.23 -4.16 6.49
C PRO A 22 18.56 -4.51 5.83
N SER A 23 18.71 -5.72 5.36
CA SER A 23 19.85 -6.08 4.50
C SER A 23 19.65 -5.43 3.12
N ASP A 24 20.70 -4.74 2.65
CA ASP A 24 20.70 -4.04 1.36
C ASP A 24 21.24 -5.00 0.28
N ASP A 25 20.36 -5.76 -0.35
CA ASP A 25 20.75 -6.77 -1.34
C ASP A 25 20.01 -6.69 -2.69
N GLY A 26 19.62 -5.51 -3.14
CA GLY A 26 19.05 -5.38 -4.46
C GLY A 26 18.71 -3.95 -4.93
N GLU A 27 18.74 -3.77 -6.24
CA GLU A 27 18.25 -2.54 -6.86
C GLU A 27 16.72 -2.52 -6.87
N ALA A 28 16.12 -1.60 -6.13
CA ALA A 28 14.68 -1.35 -6.20
C ALA A 28 14.32 -0.64 -7.51
N ARG A 29 13.23 -1.09 -8.12
CA ARG A 29 12.67 -0.45 -9.31
C ARG A 29 11.71 0.67 -8.90
N GLN A 30 11.83 1.79 -9.61
CA GLN A 30 10.88 2.89 -9.45
C GLN A 30 9.48 2.45 -9.89
N VAL A 31 8.51 2.60 -9.00
CA VAL A 31 7.08 2.35 -9.27
C VAL A 31 6.32 3.62 -8.92
N GLU A 32 5.63 4.17 -9.91
CA GLU A 32 4.78 5.35 -9.72
C GLU A 32 3.37 4.92 -9.29
N PRO A 33 2.71 5.68 -8.40
CA PRO A 33 1.31 5.44 -8.06
C PRO A 33 0.40 5.57 -9.29
N ILE A 34 -0.58 4.69 -9.41
CA ILE A 34 -1.56 4.73 -10.49
C ILE A 34 -2.66 5.73 -10.14
N LEU A 35 -2.80 6.78 -10.94
CA LEU A 35 -3.86 7.78 -10.79
C LEU A 35 -5.21 7.18 -11.23
N ILE A 36 -6.23 7.25 -10.38
CA ILE A 36 -7.58 6.82 -10.73
C ILE A 36 -8.19 7.83 -11.71
N GLY A 37 -8.67 7.34 -12.84
CA GLY A 37 -9.22 8.15 -13.94
C GLY A 37 -8.28 8.33 -15.12
N ASP A 38 -7.04 7.88 -15.02
CA ASP A 38 -6.09 7.86 -16.14
C ASP A 38 -6.23 6.52 -16.87
N THR A 39 -7.23 6.40 -17.74
CA THR A 39 -7.62 5.14 -18.41
C THR A 39 -6.65 4.71 -19.52
N GLU A 40 -5.66 5.53 -19.88
CA GLU A 40 -4.77 5.24 -21.01
C GLU A 40 -3.48 4.51 -20.64
N LYS A 41 -3.20 4.31 -19.38
CA LYS A 41 -2.03 3.55 -18.92
C LYS A 41 -2.44 2.25 -18.27
N GLU A 42 -2.82 1.28 -19.08
CA GLU A 42 -2.76 -0.10 -18.61
C GLU A 42 -1.32 -0.39 -18.16
N PRO A 43 -1.14 -0.98 -16.97
CA PRO A 43 0.19 -1.39 -16.56
C PRO A 43 0.77 -2.29 -17.65
N ALA A 44 1.97 -1.98 -18.11
CA ALA A 44 2.65 -2.78 -19.12
C ALA A 44 2.72 -4.22 -18.61
N VAL A 45 1.90 -5.08 -19.17
CA VAL A 45 1.92 -6.51 -18.88
C VAL A 45 3.29 -7.00 -19.35
N ALA A 46 4.12 -7.44 -18.42
CA ALA A 46 5.42 -7.99 -18.75
C ALA A 46 5.22 -9.12 -19.78
N ARG A 47 5.88 -9.02 -20.92
CA ARG A 47 5.73 -9.99 -22.01
C ARG A 47 5.97 -11.41 -21.49
N GLY A 48 4.96 -12.28 -21.64
CA GLY A 48 5.05 -13.69 -21.27
C GLY A 48 4.33 -14.07 -19.97
N TRP A 49 3.81 -13.11 -19.21
CA TRP A 49 2.97 -13.42 -18.03
C TRP A 49 1.51 -13.53 -18.46
N LYS A 50 0.87 -14.62 -18.07
CA LYS A 50 -0.59 -14.73 -18.19
C LYS A 50 -1.21 -14.12 -16.96
N THR A 51 -2.06 -13.12 -17.16
CA THR A 51 -2.93 -12.63 -16.10
C THR A 51 -4.05 -13.62 -15.89
N GLU A 52 -4.09 -14.29 -14.77
CA GLU A 52 -5.17 -15.16 -14.38
C GLU A 52 -6.10 -14.39 -13.46
N ILE A 53 -7.39 -14.38 -13.79
CA ILE A 53 -8.40 -13.82 -12.88
C ILE A 53 -8.66 -14.87 -11.80
N ILE A 54 -8.14 -14.60 -10.61
CA ILE A 54 -8.45 -15.39 -9.43
C ILE A 54 -9.84 -14.97 -8.97
N PHE A 55 -10.82 -15.86 -9.07
CA PHE A 55 -12.15 -15.63 -8.52
C PHE A 55 -12.22 -16.08 -7.06
N PRO A 56 -12.16 -15.14 -6.12
CA PRO A 56 -11.84 -15.42 -4.74
C PRO A 56 -13.04 -15.59 -3.85
N GLN A 57 -14.18 -15.96 -4.33
CA GLN A 57 -15.42 -15.83 -3.55
C GLN A 57 -15.38 -16.57 -2.21
N ASN A 58 -14.48 -17.54 -2.04
CA ASN A 58 -14.32 -18.28 -0.77
C ASN A 58 -12.85 -18.59 -0.41
N ASP A 59 -11.87 -18.02 -1.11
CA ASP A 59 -10.47 -18.27 -0.78
C ASP A 59 -10.03 -17.37 0.38
N SER A 60 -9.58 -17.98 1.47
CA SER A 60 -9.06 -17.27 2.65
C SER A 60 -7.88 -16.33 2.33
N LYS A 61 -7.12 -16.62 1.26
CA LYS A 61 -5.97 -15.80 0.85
C LYS A 61 -6.39 -14.48 0.22
N THR A 62 -7.40 -14.48 -0.63
CA THR A 62 -7.85 -13.26 -1.31
C THR A 62 -8.51 -12.25 -0.39
N LYS A 63 -9.10 -12.71 0.72
CA LYS A 63 -9.62 -11.84 1.77
C LYS A 63 -8.55 -10.97 2.41
N THR A 64 -7.29 -11.38 2.35
CA THR A 64 -6.15 -10.68 2.94
C THR A 64 -5.51 -9.65 2.01
N ILE A 65 -5.99 -9.54 0.77
CA ILE A 65 -5.52 -8.58 -0.22
C ILE A 65 -6.53 -7.44 -0.34
N PHE A 66 -6.04 -6.22 -0.31
CA PHE A 66 -6.84 -4.99 -0.30
C PHE A 66 -6.54 -4.14 -1.53
N LYS A 67 -7.58 -3.54 -2.09
CA LYS A 67 -7.47 -2.36 -2.93
C LYS A 67 -7.38 -1.14 -2.04
N LEU A 68 -6.44 -0.26 -2.33
CA LEU A 68 -6.34 1.05 -1.68
C LEU A 68 -6.86 2.14 -2.60
N PHE A 69 -7.68 3.02 -2.04
CA PHE A 69 -8.07 4.29 -2.64
C PHE A 69 -7.44 5.39 -1.79
N VAL A 70 -6.36 5.96 -2.31
CA VAL A 70 -5.53 6.92 -1.58
C VAL A 70 -5.87 8.33 -2.03
N ARG A 71 -6.31 9.19 -1.12
CA ARG A 71 -6.52 10.60 -1.38
C ARG A 71 -5.27 11.38 -1.02
N ARG A 72 -4.67 12.07 -1.98
CA ARG A 72 -3.54 12.97 -1.73
C ARG A 72 -4.02 14.21 -0.98
N GLN A 73 -3.31 14.56 0.12
CA GLN A 73 -3.72 15.66 0.99
C GLN A 73 -3.63 17.03 0.31
N SER A 74 -2.61 17.24 -0.52
CA SER A 74 -2.31 18.55 -1.11
C SER A 74 -3.34 19.03 -2.13
N ASP A 75 -3.89 18.13 -2.97
CA ASP A 75 -4.79 18.49 -4.06
C ASP A 75 -6.07 17.63 -4.13
N GLY A 76 -6.22 16.68 -3.22
CA GLY A 76 -7.39 15.81 -3.15
C GLY A 76 -7.50 14.76 -4.26
N LYS A 77 -6.51 14.62 -5.13
CA LYS A 77 -6.49 13.59 -6.17
C LYS A 77 -6.47 12.20 -5.59
N MET A 78 -7.13 11.28 -6.27
CA MET A 78 -7.26 9.88 -5.86
C MET A 78 -6.30 9.00 -6.64
N PHE A 79 -5.60 8.13 -5.91
CA PHE A 79 -4.69 7.13 -6.45
C PHE A 79 -5.12 5.73 -6.05
N ALA A 80 -4.81 4.76 -6.88
CA ALA A 80 -5.01 3.35 -6.58
C ALA A 80 -3.73 2.72 -6.06
N GLY A 81 -3.87 1.82 -5.09
CA GLY A 81 -2.79 0.99 -4.58
C GLY A 81 -3.31 -0.37 -4.16
N SER A 82 -2.41 -1.19 -3.65
CA SER A 82 -2.73 -2.49 -3.08
C SER A 82 -2.05 -2.65 -1.73
N ALA A 83 -2.66 -3.44 -0.86
CA ALA A 83 -2.10 -3.80 0.43
C ALA A 83 -2.43 -5.24 0.78
N PHE A 84 -1.78 -5.76 1.79
CA PHE A 84 -2.06 -7.09 2.34
C PHE A 84 -2.09 -7.06 3.86
N ALA A 85 -2.92 -7.89 4.46
CA ALA A 85 -3.03 -7.97 5.91
C ALA A 85 -1.78 -8.63 6.52
N ILE A 86 -1.09 -7.90 7.38
CA ILE A 86 0.01 -8.41 8.22
C ILE A 86 -0.58 -9.04 9.48
N THR A 87 -1.51 -8.32 10.07
CA THR A 87 -2.31 -8.74 11.23
C THR A 87 -3.76 -8.33 11.01
N SER A 88 -4.62 -8.58 11.98
CA SER A 88 -6.01 -8.10 11.93
C SER A 88 -6.14 -6.56 11.90
N LYS A 89 -5.10 -5.83 12.25
CA LYS A 89 -5.11 -4.37 12.40
C LYS A 89 -4.15 -3.65 11.46
N TYR A 90 -3.08 -4.29 11.03
CA TYR A 90 -2.03 -3.69 10.22
C TYR A 90 -1.97 -4.27 8.82
N LEU A 91 -1.89 -3.39 7.82
CA LEU A 91 -1.70 -3.75 6.42
C LEU A 91 -0.31 -3.30 5.94
N GLY A 92 0.37 -4.16 5.20
CA GLY A 92 1.59 -3.81 4.48
C GLY A 92 1.27 -3.27 3.10
N THR A 93 2.00 -2.25 2.67
CA THR A 93 1.85 -1.62 1.35
C THR A 93 3.15 -0.96 0.91
N ALA A 94 3.16 -0.40 -0.29
CA ALA A 94 4.28 0.41 -0.75
C ALA A 94 4.32 1.76 -0.02
N GLY A 95 5.52 2.26 0.25
CA GLY A 95 5.73 3.55 0.93
C GLY A 95 5.11 4.71 0.18
N HIS A 96 5.19 4.69 -1.17
CA HIS A 96 4.60 5.73 -2.02
C HIS A 96 3.07 5.83 -1.91
N CYS A 97 2.38 4.78 -1.47
CA CYS A 97 0.94 4.84 -1.17
C CYS A 97 0.63 5.64 0.09
N LEU A 98 1.58 5.74 1.01
CA LEU A 98 1.42 6.39 2.31
C LEU A 98 2.02 7.80 2.31
N TYR A 99 3.23 7.93 1.75
CA TYR A 99 3.95 9.19 1.65
C TYR A 99 4.37 9.43 0.19
N ASN A 100 3.74 10.41 -0.43
CA ASN A 100 4.03 10.78 -1.81
C ASN A 100 5.31 11.60 -1.90
N ILE A 101 6.27 11.13 -2.67
CA ILE A 101 7.53 11.81 -2.98
C ILE A 101 7.63 12.18 -4.46
N SER A 102 6.48 12.25 -5.17
CA SER A 102 6.42 12.56 -6.59
C SER A 102 7.48 13.59 -6.99
N ASN A 103 8.17 13.33 -8.09
CA ASN A 103 9.22 14.20 -8.64
C ASN A 103 8.69 15.52 -9.21
N VAL A 104 7.37 15.75 -9.14
CA VAL A 104 6.74 16.85 -9.86
C VAL A 104 6.94 18.18 -9.14
N GLU A 105 6.49 18.31 -7.91
CA GLU A 105 6.58 19.54 -7.14
C GLU A 105 6.62 19.25 -5.64
N ASP A 106 7.39 20.03 -4.88
CA ASP A 106 7.48 19.86 -3.42
C ASP A 106 6.13 20.07 -2.72
N SER A 107 5.25 20.91 -3.29
CA SER A 107 3.89 21.14 -2.80
C SER A 107 2.98 19.90 -2.85
N LEU A 108 3.33 18.91 -3.69
CA LEU A 108 2.56 17.67 -3.83
C LEU A 108 3.12 16.52 -2.99
N LYS A 109 4.27 16.69 -2.38
CA LYS A 109 4.85 15.71 -1.46
C LYS A 109 4.10 15.70 -0.13
N GLY A 110 4.05 14.56 0.51
CA GLY A 110 3.47 14.45 1.84
C GLY A 110 2.68 13.18 2.09
N TRP A 111 2.20 13.09 3.29
CA TRP A 111 1.36 11.99 3.75
C TRP A 111 0.01 11.99 3.03
N ALA A 112 -0.55 10.80 2.84
CA ALA A 112 -1.91 10.66 2.36
C ALA A 112 -2.90 11.33 3.34
N GLY A 113 -3.90 12.01 2.81
CA GLY A 113 -4.94 12.64 3.62
C GLY A 113 -5.97 11.64 4.15
N SER A 114 -6.25 10.61 3.35
CA SER A 114 -7.10 9.48 3.75
C SER A 114 -6.83 8.27 2.85
N ILE A 115 -7.06 7.08 3.38
CA ILE A 115 -6.97 5.84 2.61
C ILE A 115 -8.19 4.97 2.95
N LEU A 116 -8.95 4.60 1.91
CA LEU A 116 -9.98 3.59 2.00
C LEU A 116 -9.38 2.24 1.58
N CYS A 117 -9.49 1.24 2.46
CA CYS A 117 -8.97 -0.09 2.24
C CYS A 117 -10.15 -1.06 1.99
N VAL A 118 -10.21 -1.67 0.81
CA VAL A 118 -11.33 -2.54 0.41
C VAL A 118 -10.81 -3.95 0.16
N PRO A 119 -11.19 -4.94 1.02
CA PRO A 119 -10.73 -6.32 0.88
C PRO A 119 -11.39 -7.01 -0.31
N ALA A 120 -10.62 -7.83 -1.02
CA ALA A 120 -11.05 -8.63 -2.16
C ALA A 120 -11.79 -7.82 -3.26
N TYR A 121 -11.43 -6.55 -3.41
CA TYR A 121 -12.00 -5.68 -4.43
C TYR A 121 -11.63 -6.16 -5.84
N ARG A 122 -12.58 -6.14 -6.74
CA ARG A 122 -12.36 -6.40 -8.17
C ARG A 122 -13.39 -5.68 -9.03
N ILE A 123 -13.08 -5.57 -10.30
CA ILE A 123 -14.07 -5.21 -11.34
C ILE A 123 -14.49 -6.51 -12.03
N ASP A 124 -15.79 -6.72 -12.17
CA ASP A 124 -16.33 -7.89 -12.90
C ASP A 124 -16.26 -7.69 -14.43
N ASN A 125 -16.65 -8.73 -15.19
CA ASN A 125 -16.63 -8.69 -16.65
C ASN A 125 -17.59 -7.66 -17.26
N ASN A 126 -18.54 -7.14 -16.48
CA ASN A 126 -19.49 -6.12 -16.89
C ASN A 126 -19.05 -4.70 -16.50
N GLY A 127 -17.87 -4.56 -15.89
CA GLY A 127 -17.35 -3.30 -15.40
C GLY A 127 -17.90 -2.85 -14.04
N ASN A 128 -18.60 -3.73 -13.32
CA ASN A 128 -19.14 -3.40 -12.01
C ASN A 128 -18.11 -3.66 -10.91
N GLU A 129 -18.09 -2.79 -9.90
CA GLU A 129 -17.31 -2.99 -8.70
C GLU A 129 -17.89 -4.13 -7.85
N VAL A 130 -17.02 -5.01 -7.39
CA VAL A 130 -17.37 -6.13 -6.52
C VAL A 130 -16.48 -6.05 -5.27
N HIS A 131 -17.11 -5.95 -4.11
CA HIS A 131 -16.47 -5.86 -2.80
C HIS A 131 -17.25 -6.72 -1.78
N PRO A 132 -17.07 -8.04 -1.82
CA PRO A 132 -17.92 -8.99 -1.10
C PRO A 132 -17.86 -8.87 0.42
N TYR A 133 -16.87 -8.17 0.96
CA TYR A 133 -16.68 -7.96 2.40
C TYR A 133 -16.96 -6.51 2.84
N GLY A 134 -17.57 -5.69 1.96
CA GLY A 134 -17.87 -4.29 2.24
C GLY A 134 -16.73 -3.32 1.94
N GLU A 135 -17.02 -2.02 2.04
CA GLU A 135 -16.12 -0.91 1.67
C GLU A 135 -15.55 -0.17 2.88
N SER A 136 -15.73 -0.66 4.08
CA SER A 136 -15.69 0.21 5.25
C SER A 136 -14.39 0.23 6.04
N TYR A 137 -13.29 -0.28 5.51
CA TYR A 137 -12.02 -0.22 6.23
C TYR A 137 -11.26 1.04 5.83
N GLN A 138 -11.22 2.01 6.75
CA GLN A 138 -10.45 3.23 6.57
C GLN A 138 -9.22 3.24 7.46
N VAL A 139 -8.12 3.79 6.94
CA VAL A 139 -6.99 4.17 7.78
C VAL A 139 -7.41 5.37 8.63
N THR A 140 -7.38 5.23 9.92
CA THR A 140 -7.84 6.30 10.79
C THR A 140 -6.89 6.67 11.89
N SER A 141 -5.93 5.83 12.21
CA SER A 141 -5.00 6.17 13.27
C SER A 141 -3.63 6.49 12.73
N ARG A 142 -2.93 5.54 12.12
CA ARG A 142 -1.51 5.75 11.84
C ARG A 142 -1.05 5.14 10.53
N MET A 143 -0.05 5.79 9.92
CA MET A 143 0.72 5.28 8.80
C MET A 143 2.21 5.30 9.16
N PHE A 144 2.97 4.34 8.67
CA PHE A 144 4.39 4.20 8.92
C PHE A 144 5.14 4.07 7.60
N ALA A 145 6.12 4.92 7.36
CA ALA A 145 7.02 4.85 6.22
C ALA A 145 8.47 4.87 6.69
N HIS A 146 9.33 4.12 6.01
CA HIS A 146 10.75 4.08 6.34
C HIS A 146 11.39 5.46 6.18
N GLU A 147 12.38 5.81 7.04
CA GLU A 147 13.03 7.13 7.01
C GLU A 147 13.71 7.44 5.68
N TYR A 148 14.34 6.47 5.05
CA TYR A 148 15.01 6.66 3.77
C TYR A 148 14.03 6.87 2.61
N TRP A 149 12.85 6.25 2.67
CA TRP A 149 11.77 6.61 1.78
C TRP A 149 11.31 8.06 2.00
N ARG A 150 11.03 8.40 3.25
CA ARG A 150 10.50 9.72 3.65
C ARG A 150 11.45 10.88 3.31
N HIS A 151 12.76 10.70 3.46
CA HIS A 151 13.75 11.75 3.26
C HIS A 151 14.48 11.70 1.93
N ASN A 152 14.85 10.49 1.49
CA ASN A 152 15.81 10.32 0.41
C ASN A 152 15.17 9.85 -0.88
N SER A 153 13.88 9.49 -0.86
CA SER A 153 13.22 8.88 -2.02
C SER A 153 13.91 7.58 -2.47
N ASP A 154 14.45 6.84 -1.52
CA ASP A 154 15.18 5.62 -1.78
C ASP A 154 14.20 4.46 -2.02
N TYR A 155 14.16 3.98 -3.26
CA TYR A 155 13.22 2.92 -3.68
C TYR A 155 13.50 1.56 -3.03
N ASN A 156 14.68 1.31 -2.49
CA ASN A 156 14.95 0.14 -1.68
C ASN A 156 14.11 0.11 -0.39
N TYR A 157 13.60 1.26 0.01
CA TYR A 157 12.80 1.47 1.21
C TYR A 157 11.36 1.91 0.91
N ASP A 158 10.88 1.68 -0.32
CA ASP A 158 9.50 1.96 -0.72
C ASP A 158 8.52 0.91 -0.16
N TYR A 159 8.48 0.83 1.15
CA TYR A 159 7.53 0.01 1.88
C TYR A 159 7.00 0.74 3.10
N GLY A 160 5.85 0.32 3.57
CA GLY A 160 5.23 0.91 4.74
C GLY A 160 4.10 0.07 5.30
N VAL A 161 3.56 0.54 6.38
CA VAL A 161 2.48 -0.09 7.13
C VAL A 161 1.41 0.94 7.41
N LEU A 162 0.16 0.54 7.31
CA LEU A 162 -0.97 1.33 7.76
C LEU A 162 -1.78 0.61 8.82
N GLU A 163 -2.36 1.35 9.74
CA GLU A 163 -3.19 0.85 10.81
C GLU A 163 -4.67 1.10 10.50
N LEU A 164 -5.47 0.04 10.54
CA LEU A 164 -6.91 0.14 10.38
C LEU A 164 -7.57 0.65 11.65
N LYS A 165 -8.60 1.49 11.51
CA LYS A 165 -9.42 1.95 12.64
C LYS A 165 -10.04 0.79 13.40
N ASN A 166 -10.60 -0.17 12.65
CA ASN A 166 -11.25 -1.35 13.21
C ASN A 166 -10.48 -2.59 12.76
N PRO A 167 -10.18 -3.53 13.65
CA PRO A 167 -9.60 -4.81 13.28
C PRO A 167 -10.50 -5.56 12.28
N ILE A 168 -9.87 -6.28 11.37
CA ILE A 168 -10.56 -7.15 10.40
C ILE A 168 -10.59 -8.60 10.92
N SER A 169 -11.66 -9.34 10.62
CA SER A 169 -11.81 -10.74 11.01
C SER A 169 -11.53 -11.73 9.86
N ILE A 170 -10.81 -11.29 8.83
CA ILE A 170 -10.64 -12.04 7.58
C ILE A 170 -9.30 -12.79 7.48
N GLY A 171 -8.50 -12.79 8.53
CA GLY A 171 -7.18 -13.42 8.57
C GLY A 171 -6.04 -12.48 8.16
N ALA A 172 -4.84 -13.03 8.13
CA ALA A 172 -3.61 -12.32 7.78
C ALA A 172 -2.70 -13.19 6.91
N MET A 173 -1.83 -12.54 6.15
CA MET A 173 -0.75 -13.21 5.42
C MET A 173 0.45 -13.40 6.33
N GLY A 174 1.09 -14.57 6.25
CA GLY A 174 2.37 -14.79 6.91
C GLY A 174 3.52 -14.20 6.10
N PHE A 175 4.57 -13.78 6.80
CA PHE A 175 5.86 -13.44 6.21
C PHE A 175 6.81 -14.61 6.32
N ARG A 176 7.59 -14.82 5.28
CA ARG A 176 8.73 -15.73 5.31
C ARG A 176 9.94 -15.00 4.75
N GLN A 177 10.98 -14.94 5.56
CA GLN A 177 12.29 -14.55 5.06
C GLN A 177 12.82 -15.71 4.21
N VAL A 178 13.14 -15.44 2.97
CA VAL A 178 13.77 -16.40 2.05
C VAL A 178 15.23 -15.99 1.97
N ASP A 179 16.12 -16.88 2.40
CA ASP A 179 17.54 -16.68 2.18
C ASP A 179 17.92 -17.02 0.72
N ASN A 180 19.06 -16.51 0.26
CA ASN A 180 19.53 -16.69 -1.11
C ASN A 180 19.89 -18.15 -1.47
N SER A 181 19.71 -19.11 -0.57
CA SER A 181 20.01 -20.53 -0.80
C SER A 181 18.89 -21.29 -1.52
N ILE A 182 17.74 -20.63 -1.79
CA ILE A 182 16.53 -21.25 -2.37
C ILE A 182 16.28 -20.79 -3.82
N MET A 183 17.16 -19.98 -4.40
CA MET A 183 17.08 -19.61 -5.83
C MET A 183 17.97 -20.48 -6.70
#